data_5073eea9d7ed390f8319ebaad5f032fc
#
_entry.id   5073eea9d7ed390f8319ebaad5f032fc
#
_cell.length_a   1.000
_cell.length_b   1.000
_cell.length_c   1.000
_cell.angle_alpha   90.00
_cell.angle_beta   90.00
_cell.angle_gamma   90.00
#
_symmetry.space_group_name_H-M   'P 1'
#
loop_
_entity.id
_entity.type
_entity.pdbx_description
1 polymer ?
#
loop_
_entity_poly.entity_id
_entity_poly.type
_entity_poly.pdbx_seq_one_letter_code
_entity_poly.pdbx_strand_id
1 'polypeptide(L)'
;RGEYKDKRRPILINNWEATYFNFDTDKLIDIAKEASKLGIEMLVMDDGWFGHRDSDNSSLGDWFVYDKKLKGGLKYLVDEVNKLGMKFGIWFEPEMISPDSELYKAHPDWAIQIKGRPLTLCREQYVLDYSRKEVRDHVYGMMKKILDSANIEYIKWDMNRQLTEVGSATLPAERQRELWHRYVLGVYDLMDRLTTDYPHILLENCSGGGARFDPGMLYYSPQIWCSDDTDAIERLKIQHGTSMCYPCSAMGAHVSDCPNHTVGRNTPFKTRGHVAMVGTFGYELDVTRIPQEDRDSIPAQIEEFNKFNKLVRTGDHYRIGHMFEDNTWDAWEFVAKDKSEALFEFVQVLGRPNERSRRIKLKGLEADAYYYEENEPDKKISGAALMNAGINIAKMWNGDGLYGDFCSKILHFIKV
;
A
#
# COMPACT_ATOMS: atom_id res chain seq x y z
N ARG A 1 -5.63 -2.01 16.10
CA ARG A 1 -5.20 -1.15 17.19
C ARG A 1 -5.11 0.29 16.70
N GLY A 2 -5.22 1.25 17.62
CA GLY A 2 -5.09 2.66 17.31
C GLY A 2 -6.31 3.31 16.64
N GLU A 3 -6.15 4.56 16.26
CA GLU A 3 -7.21 5.41 15.72
C GLU A 3 -7.76 4.89 14.37
N TYR A 4 -6.90 4.28 13.57
CA TYR A 4 -7.22 3.80 12.24
C TYR A 4 -7.83 2.39 12.18
N LYS A 5 -8.15 1.77 13.31
CA LYS A 5 -8.79 0.44 13.34
C LYS A 5 -10.02 0.37 12.43
N ASP A 6 -10.92 1.37 12.55
CA ASP A 6 -12.20 1.39 11.84
C ASP A 6 -12.37 2.62 10.91
N LYS A 7 -11.39 3.53 10.86
CA LYS A 7 -11.45 4.73 10.03
C LYS A 7 -10.98 4.48 8.60
N ARG A 8 -11.52 5.27 7.65
CA ARG A 8 -10.95 5.40 6.31
C ARG A 8 -9.51 5.90 6.42
N ARG A 9 -8.62 5.36 5.59
CA ARG A 9 -7.24 5.85 5.49
C ARG A 9 -7.22 7.13 4.65
N PRO A 10 -6.29 8.06 4.92
CA PRO A 10 -6.07 9.20 4.04
C PRO A 10 -5.68 8.72 2.64
N ILE A 11 -6.14 9.42 1.61
CA ILE A 11 -5.69 9.20 0.24
C ILE A 11 -4.30 9.82 0.12
N LEU A 12 -3.29 8.98 -0.07
CA LEU A 12 -1.91 9.43 -0.10
C LEU A 12 -1.33 9.45 -1.52
N ILE A 13 -0.25 10.21 -1.67
CA ILE A 13 0.71 10.09 -2.77
C ILE A 13 2.07 9.80 -2.19
N ASN A 14 2.70 8.72 -2.68
CA ASN A 14 4.06 8.33 -2.31
C ASN A 14 5.00 8.71 -3.44
N ASN A 15 6.19 9.23 -3.13
CA ASN A 15 7.13 9.69 -4.14
C ASN A 15 8.07 8.59 -4.67
N TRP A 16 8.03 7.36 -4.16
CA TRP A 16 9.01 6.35 -4.55
C TRP A 16 9.09 6.14 -6.06
N GLU A 17 8.03 5.72 -6.71
CA GLU A 17 8.03 5.52 -8.16
C GLU A 17 8.12 6.84 -8.96
N ALA A 18 7.75 7.96 -8.34
CA ALA A 18 7.85 9.27 -8.97
C ALA A 18 9.29 9.77 -9.11
N THR A 19 10.16 9.45 -8.15
CA THR A 19 11.48 10.09 -8.06
C THR A 19 12.62 9.14 -7.70
N TYR A 20 12.31 7.98 -7.11
CA TYR A 20 13.30 7.15 -6.42
C TYR A 20 14.16 8.00 -5.49
N PHE A 21 15.49 7.89 -5.56
CA PHE A 21 16.43 8.69 -4.75
C PHE A 21 16.64 10.12 -5.27
N ASN A 22 16.10 10.48 -6.44
CA ASN A 22 16.31 11.78 -7.09
C ASN A 22 15.21 12.79 -6.73
N PHE A 23 15.20 13.20 -5.47
CA PHE A 23 14.32 14.26 -4.97
C PHE A 23 15.03 15.20 -4.03
N ASP A 24 14.45 16.37 -3.83
CA ASP A 24 14.80 17.36 -2.84
C ASP A 24 13.53 18.02 -2.28
N THR A 25 13.71 18.98 -1.37
CA THR A 25 12.61 19.73 -0.76
C THR A 25 11.68 20.36 -1.80
N ASP A 26 12.27 21.04 -2.81
CA ASP A 26 11.49 21.79 -3.80
C ASP A 26 10.64 20.85 -4.65
N LYS A 27 11.20 19.71 -5.09
CA LYS A 27 10.48 18.70 -5.86
C LYS A 27 9.30 18.10 -5.07
N LEU A 28 9.49 17.79 -3.79
CA LEU A 28 8.41 17.25 -2.95
C LEU A 28 7.32 18.29 -2.69
N ILE A 29 7.69 19.55 -2.48
CA ILE A 29 6.72 20.65 -2.34
C ILE A 29 5.91 20.84 -3.64
N ASP A 30 6.55 20.74 -4.81
CA ASP A 30 5.85 20.87 -6.09
C ASP A 30 4.86 19.72 -6.32
N ILE A 31 5.24 18.47 -6.01
CA ILE A 31 4.32 17.32 -6.01
C ILE A 31 3.14 17.59 -5.05
N ALA A 32 3.41 18.04 -3.82
CA ALA A 32 2.37 18.33 -2.84
C ALA A 32 1.39 19.43 -3.29
N LYS A 33 1.91 20.52 -3.92
CA LYS A 33 1.09 21.59 -4.45
C LYS A 33 0.10 21.11 -5.52
N GLU A 34 0.56 20.26 -6.44
CA GLU A 34 -0.33 19.70 -7.45
C GLU A 34 -1.29 18.67 -6.87
N ALA A 35 -0.81 17.78 -6.00
CA ALA A 35 -1.60 16.77 -5.34
C ALA A 35 -2.75 17.36 -4.50
N SER A 36 -2.47 18.43 -3.75
CA SER A 36 -3.49 19.10 -2.90
C SER A 36 -4.64 19.69 -3.71
N LYS A 37 -4.35 20.25 -4.90
CA LYS A 37 -5.39 20.79 -5.81
C LYS A 37 -6.34 19.71 -6.32
N LEU A 38 -5.88 18.47 -6.38
CA LEU A 38 -6.61 17.32 -6.89
C LEU A 38 -7.37 16.56 -5.80
N GLY A 39 -7.23 16.97 -4.53
CA GLY A 39 -7.92 16.35 -3.40
C GLY A 39 -7.15 15.21 -2.73
N ILE A 40 -5.87 15.03 -3.04
CA ILE A 40 -4.99 14.08 -2.33
C ILE A 40 -4.68 14.65 -0.95
N GLU A 41 -4.75 13.80 0.08
CA GLU A 41 -4.81 14.21 1.48
C GLU A 41 -3.47 14.12 2.21
N MET A 42 -2.51 13.36 1.68
CA MET A 42 -1.23 13.08 2.35
C MET A 42 -0.09 12.95 1.34
N LEU A 43 1.06 13.56 1.64
CA LEU A 43 2.33 13.25 0.96
C LEU A 43 3.14 12.29 1.83
N VAL A 44 3.61 11.19 1.26
CA VAL A 44 4.55 10.27 1.91
C VAL A 44 5.91 10.41 1.26
N MET A 45 6.90 10.82 2.04
CA MET A 45 8.31 10.85 1.65
C MET A 45 8.91 9.47 1.91
N ASP A 46 9.22 8.76 0.83
CA ASP A 46 9.79 7.41 0.85
C ASP A 46 11.31 7.42 1.05
N ASP A 47 12.01 6.33 0.75
CA ASP A 47 13.44 6.12 0.99
C ASP A 47 14.34 7.23 0.38
N GLY A 48 15.43 7.58 1.07
CA GLY A 48 16.45 8.52 0.58
C GLY A 48 16.54 9.85 1.31
N TRP A 49 15.78 10.09 2.39
CA TRP A 49 15.72 11.36 3.12
C TRP A 49 16.78 11.51 4.22
N PHE A 50 17.49 10.44 4.60
CA PHE A 50 18.35 10.36 5.80
C PHE A 50 19.81 10.05 5.46
N GLY A 51 20.72 10.31 6.42
CA GLY A 51 22.15 10.02 6.30
C GLY A 51 22.78 10.73 5.10
N HIS A 52 23.28 9.94 4.15
CA HIS A 52 23.75 10.37 2.82
C HIS A 52 23.19 9.44 1.72
N ARG A 53 21.95 8.99 1.90
CA ARG A 53 21.30 7.95 1.10
C ARG A 53 20.86 8.45 -0.27
N ASP A 54 21.74 8.25 -1.25
CA ASP A 54 21.49 8.54 -2.68
C ASP A 54 21.26 7.26 -3.51
N SER A 55 21.30 6.10 -2.86
CA SER A 55 21.06 4.77 -3.43
C SER A 55 20.66 3.80 -2.30
N ASP A 56 20.21 2.60 -2.64
CA ASP A 56 19.76 1.59 -1.68
C ASP A 56 20.89 0.83 -0.96
N ASN A 57 22.14 1.19 -1.20
CA ASN A 57 23.32 0.48 -0.66
C ASN A 57 24.10 1.27 0.42
N SER A 58 23.49 2.29 1.04
CA SER A 58 24.16 3.13 2.04
C SER A 58 23.26 3.60 3.17
N SER A 59 23.85 4.05 4.27
CA SER A 59 23.25 4.86 5.34
C SER A 59 22.14 4.24 6.20
N LEU A 60 21.66 3.01 5.94
CA LEU A 60 20.69 2.38 6.84
C LEU A 60 21.29 2.29 8.26
N GLY A 61 20.50 2.71 9.26
CA GLY A 61 20.94 2.87 10.63
C GLY A 61 21.22 4.32 11.03
N ASP A 62 21.47 5.20 10.08
CA ASP A 62 21.80 6.63 10.30
C ASP A 62 20.55 7.51 10.14
N TRP A 63 19.61 7.38 11.08
CA TRP A 63 18.31 8.07 11.04
C TRP A 63 18.45 9.55 11.47
N PHE A 64 19.14 10.34 10.65
CA PHE A 64 19.20 11.80 10.74
C PHE A 64 18.97 12.42 9.36
N VAL A 65 18.40 13.63 9.34
CA VAL A 65 18.01 14.31 8.10
C VAL A 65 19.20 14.53 7.17
N TYR A 66 19.03 14.23 5.89
CA TYR A 66 20.02 14.49 4.85
C TYR A 66 19.87 15.94 4.35
N ASP A 67 20.56 16.86 4.99
CA ASP A 67 20.43 18.30 4.74
C ASP A 67 20.74 18.71 3.29
N LYS A 68 21.56 17.93 2.59
CA LYS A 68 21.85 18.20 1.17
C LYS A 68 20.60 18.06 0.30
N LYS A 69 19.71 17.09 0.61
CA LYS A 69 18.43 16.88 -0.07
C LYS A 69 17.32 17.72 0.54
N LEU A 70 17.20 17.70 1.84
CA LEU A 70 16.15 18.42 2.56
C LEU A 70 16.61 19.80 3.00
N LYS A 71 16.83 20.69 2.03
CA LYS A 71 17.15 22.09 2.28
C LYS A 71 16.06 22.76 3.13
N GLY A 72 16.45 23.42 4.20
CA GLY A 72 15.52 23.95 5.20
C GLY A 72 15.15 22.97 6.31
N GLY A 73 15.53 21.69 6.17
CA GLY A 73 15.27 20.63 7.13
C GLY A 73 13.90 19.99 7.00
N LEU A 74 13.70 18.86 7.69
CA LEU A 74 12.45 18.09 7.67
C LEU A 74 11.25 18.93 8.12
N LYS A 75 11.41 19.70 9.21
CA LYS A 75 10.32 20.53 9.72
C LYS A 75 9.82 21.54 8.69
N TYR A 76 10.72 22.17 7.96
CA TYR A 76 10.33 23.11 6.89
C TYR A 76 9.49 22.43 5.81
N LEU A 77 9.94 21.27 5.32
CA LEU A 77 9.18 20.50 4.32
C LEU A 77 7.78 20.15 4.83
N VAL A 78 7.71 19.61 6.05
CA VAL A 78 6.43 19.20 6.67
C VAL A 78 5.51 20.41 6.85
N ASP A 79 6.02 21.54 7.34
CA ASP A 79 5.24 22.77 7.51
C ASP A 79 4.69 23.29 6.17
N GLU A 80 5.47 23.24 5.08
CA GLU A 80 5.01 23.64 3.75
C GLU A 80 3.91 22.72 3.23
N VAL A 81 4.04 21.39 3.42
CA VAL A 81 3.00 20.43 3.06
C VAL A 81 1.71 20.63 3.90
N ASN A 82 1.87 20.87 5.21
CA ASN A 82 0.71 21.13 6.09
C ASN A 82 -0.02 22.44 5.74
N LYS A 83 0.69 23.48 5.27
CA LYS A 83 0.04 24.73 4.78
C LYS A 83 -0.86 24.51 3.58
N LEU A 84 -0.64 23.43 2.80
CA LEU A 84 -1.51 23.02 1.71
C LEU A 84 -2.76 22.23 2.18
N GLY A 85 -2.90 22.02 3.49
CA GLY A 85 -3.96 21.19 4.06
C GLY A 85 -3.70 19.69 4.00
N MET A 86 -2.51 19.29 3.58
CA MET A 86 -2.11 17.89 3.47
C MET A 86 -1.40 17.39 4.74
N LYS A 87 -1.59 16.12 5.04
CA LYS A 87 -0.82 15.38 6.04
C LYS A 87 0.56 14.99 5.48
N PHE A 88 1.48 14.61 6.38
CA PHE A 88 2.81 14.16 5.98
C PHE A 88 3.13 12.77 6.55
N GLY A 89 3.71 11.92 5.72
CA GLY A 89 4.21 10.60 6.07
C GLY A 89 5.68 10.42 5.74
N ILE A 90 6.32 9.48 6.42
CA ILE A 90 7.75 9.21 6.29
C ILE A 90 8.04 7.70 6.27
N TRP A 91 9.06 7.30 5.52
CA TRP A 91 9.53 5.93 5.43
C TRP A 91 10.69 5.66 6.39
N PHE A 92 10.71 4.46 6.96
CA PHE A 92 11.83 3.91 7.72
C PHE A 92 12.05 2.44 7.37
N GLU A 93 13.31 2.00 7.39
CA GLU A 93 13.71 0.59 7.40
C GLU A 93 14.56 0.31 8.65
N PRO A 94 13.98 0.40 9.83
CA PRO A 94 14.73 0.55 11.08
C PRO A 94 15.37 -0.73 11.57
N GLU A 95 15.03 -1.87 10.99
CA GLU A 95 15.59 -3.19 11.31
C GLU A 95 16.93 -3.45 10.61
N MET A 96 17.31 -2.59 9.67
CA MET A 96 18.48 -2.78 8.80
C MET A 96 19.61 -1.81 9.15
N ILE A 97 20.83 -2.20 8.77
CA ILE A 97 22.04 -1.41 8.97
C ILE A 97 23.00 -1.60 7.80
N SER A 98 23.48 -0.49 7.22
CA SER A 98 24.45 -0.52 6.13
C SER A 98 25.88 -0.60 6.67
N PRO A 99 26.79 -1.30 5.99
CA PRO A 99 28.21 -1.40 6.40
C PRO A 99 28.91 -0.04 6.52
N ASP A 100 28.49 0.95 5.73
CA ASP A 100 29.07 2.29 5.68
C ASP A 100 28.47 3.25 6.72
N SER A 101 27.38 2.85 7.42
CA SER A 101 26.72 3.71 8.40
C SER A 101 27.61 4.01 9.62
N GLU A 102 27.41 5.18 10.21
CA GLU A 102 28.09 5.53 11.47
C GLU A 102 27.66 4.61 12.60
N LEU A 103 26.42 4.14 12.59
CA LEU A 103 25.92 3.17 13.56
C LEU A 103 26.67 1.85 13.49
N TYR A 104 26.90 1.29 12.28
CA TYR A 104 27.64 0.05 12.14
C TYR A 104 29.13 0.21 12.52
N LYS A 105 29.74 1.32 12.15
CA LYS A 105 31.15 1.60 12.54
C LYS A 105 31.30 1.68 14.06
N ALA A 106 30.31 2.26 14.76
CA ALA A 106 30.34 2.35 16.21
C ALA A 106 29.99 1.01 16.89
N HIS A 107 29.11 0.22 16.32
CA HIS A 107 28.55 -0.99 16.92
C HIS A 107 28.43 -2.15 15.93
N PRO A 108 29.53 -2.69 15.41
CA PRO A 108 29.49 -3.78 14.45
C PRO A 108 28.93 -5.08 15.04
N ASP A 109 28.96 -5.21 16.36
CA ASP A 109 28.39 -6.34 17.11
C ASP A 109 26.86 -6.27 17.27
N TRP A 110 26.22 -5.17 16.82
CA TRP A 110 24.77 -5.02 16.83
C TRP A 110 24.07 -5.67 15.63
N ALA A 111 24.83 -6.02 14.60
CA ALA A 111 24.31 -6.83 13.51
C ALA A 111 24.15 -8.30 13.95
N ILE A 112 23.09 -8.96 13.48
CA ILE A 112 22.92 -10.41 13.63
C ILE A 112 24.12 -11.10 13.00
N GLN A 113 24.82 -11.95 13.75
CA GLN A 113 26.05 -12.61 13.29
C GLN A 113 26.33 -13.91 14.03
N ILE A 114 27.00 -14.83 13.36
CA ILE A 114 27.53 -16.06 13.97
C ILE A 114 29.03 -15.88 14.13
N LYS A 115 29.51 -15.99 15.36
CA LYS A 115 30.95 -15.86 15.68
C LYS A 115 31.80 -16.77 14.79
N GLY A 116 32.78 -16.18 14.11
CA GLY A 116 33.72 -16.90 13.25
C GLY A 116 33.21 -17.18 11.82
N ARG A 117 32.04 -16.67 11.45
CA ARG A 117 31.53 -16.66 10.07
C ARG A 117 31.49 -15.25 9.52
N PRO A 118 31.73 -15.07 8.21
CA PRO A 118 31.52 -13.77 7.57
C PRO A 118 30.04 -13.41 7.60
N LEU A 119 29.74 -12.12 7.68
CA LEU A 119 28.38 -11.59 7.48
C LEU A 119 27.99 -11.68 6.01
N THR A 120 26.75 -12.06 5.74
CA THR A 120 26.19 -12.06 4.40
C THR A 120 25.49 -10.74 4.11
N LEU A 121 25.93 -10.04 3.07
CA LEU A 121 25.22 -8.91 2.51
C LEU A 121 24.06 -9.39 1.64
N CYS A 122 22.90 -8.82 1.84
CA CYS A 122 21.76 -8.92 0.93
C CYS A 122 21.21 -7.51 0.75
N ARG A 123 21.07 -7.03 -0.48
CA ARG A 123 20.78 -5.63 -0.80
C ARG A 123 21.74 -4.63 -0.12
N GLU A 124 23.01 -5.00 -0.02
CA GLU A 124 24.09 -4.20 0.61
C GLU A 124 23.80 -3.80 2.07
N GLN A 125 22.99 -4.61 2.80
CA GLN A 125 22.64 -4.33 4.19
C GLN A 125 22.71 -5.57 5.07
N TYR A 126 22.89 -5.33 6.40
CA TYR A 126 22.79 -6.31 7.47
C TYR A 126 21.50 -6.10 8.27
N VAL A 127 21.21 -7.02 9.18
CA VAL A 127 20.05 -6.97 10.08
C VAL A 127 20.52 -6.66 11.49
N LEU A 128 19.88 -5.71 12.16
CA LEU A 128 20.11 -5.39 13.56
C LEU A 128 19.60 -6.48 14.50
N ASP A 129 20.32 -6.77 15.57
CA ASP A 129 19.93 -7.75 16.57
C ASP A 129 18.88 -7.19 17.54
N TYR A 130 17.63 -7.26 17.16
CA TYR A 130 16.51 -6.79 18.00
C TYR A 130 16.19 -7.71 19.19
N SER A 131 16.90 -8.81 19.37
CA SER A 131 16.86 -9.52 20.64
C SER A 131 17.46 -8.71 21.80
N ARG A 132 18.32 -7.72 21.47
CA ARG A 132 19.06 -6.86 22.40
C ARG A 132 18.26 -5.59 22.70
N LYS A 133 18.05 -5.34 23.99
CA LYS A 133 17.30 -4.15 24.44
C LYS A 133 18.00 -2.83 24.05
N GLU A 134 19.32 -2.76 24.21
CA GLU A 134 20.11 -1.56 23.91
C GLU A 134 20.04 -1.17 22.43
N VAL A 135 19.98 -2.16 21.52
CA VAL A 135 19.79 -1.90 20.09
C VAL A 135 18.42 -1.28 19.81
N ARG A 136 17.38 -1.88 20.38
CA ARG A 136 16.01 -1.36 20.27
C ARG A 136 15.88 0.04 20.85
N ASP A 137 16.42 0.28 22.03
CA ASP A 137 16.35 1.58 22.70
C ASP A 137 17.05 2.66 21.87
N HIS A 138 18.19 2.33 21.26
CA HIS A 138 18.94 3.27 20.42
C HIS A 138 18.15 3.62 19.14
N VAL A 139 17.68 2.61 18.41
CA VAL A 139 16.90 2.82 17.18
C VAL A 139 15.62 3.59 17.47
N TYR A 140 14.90 3.23 18.52
CA TYR A 140 13.70 3.95 18.96
C TYR A 140 14.01 5.42 19.27
N GLY A 141 15.12 5.68 19.98
CA GLY A 141 15.56 7.04 20.30
C GLY A 141 15.85 7.87 19.06
N MET A 142 16.43 7.29 18.01
CA MET A 142 16.65 8.00 16.73
C MET A 142 15.32 8.28 16.02
N MET A 143 14.43 7.28 15.90
CA MET A 143 13.10 7.48 15.31
C MET A 143 12.31 8.54 16.06
N LYS A 144 12.32 8.50 17.40
CA LYS A 144 11.63 9.47 18.25
C LYS A 144 12.11 10.91 17.99
N LYS A 145 13.41 11.13 17.81
CA LYS A 145 13.96 12.47 17.49
C LYS A 145 13.39 13.00 16.17
N ILE A 146 13.23 12.15 15.17
CA ILE A 146 12.63 12.53 13.88
C ILE A 146 11.14 12.84 14.06
N LEU A 147 10.39 11.95 14.71
CA LEU A 147 8.96 12.11 14.92
C LEU A 147 8.61 13.34 15.77
N ASP A 148 9.41 13.64 16.79
CA ASP A 148 9.22 14.84 17.64
C ASP A 148 9.61 16.15 16.92
N SER A 149 10.35 16.08 15.81
CA SER A 149 10.85 17.28 15.11
C SER A 149 9.84 17.94 14.18
N ALA A 150 8.79 17.24 13.76
CA ALA A 150 7.81 17.71 12.79
C ALA A 150 6.47 16.98 12.95
N ASN A 151 5.39 17.53 12.34
CA ASN A 151 4.06 16.92 12.38
C ASN A 151 3.96 15.74 11.39
N ILE A 152 4.37 14.57 11.82
CA ILE A 152 4.34 13.32 11.05
C ILE A 152 3.12 12.50 11.47
N GLU A 153 2.28 12.11 10.51
CA GLU A 153 1.00 11.42 10.76
C GLU A 153 0.93 10.02 10.13
N TYR A 154 2.02 9.58 9.47
CA TYR A 154 2.12 8.26 8.85
C TYR A 154 3.57 7.78 8.83
N ILE A 155 3.74 6.48 9.04
CA ILE A 155 5.03 5.80 8.90
C ILE A 155 4.84 4.57 7.98
N LYS A 156 5.68 4.47 6.95
CA LYS A 156 5.90 3.23 6.22
C LYS A 156 7.12 2.54 6.83
N TRP A 157 6.88 1.42 7.52
CA TRP A 157 7.90 0.60 8.15
C TRP A 157 8.28 -0.54 7.21
N ASP A 158 9.47 -0.50 6.67
CA ASP A 158 9.96 -1.47 5.70
C ASP A 158 11.00 -2.45 6.28
N MET A 159 11.18 -3.58 5.57
CA MET A 159 12.23 -4.57 5.81
C MET A 159 12.54 -5.29 4.49
N ASN A 160 13.63 -4.93 3.83
CA ASN A 160 13.90 -5.34 2.45
C ASN A 160 14.89 -6.49 2.31
N ARG A 161 15.16 -7.22 3.38
CA ARG A 161 15.92 -8.46 3.31
C ARG A 161 15.51 -9.45 4.39
N GLN A 162 15.72 -10.72 4.13
CA GLN A 162 15.51 -11.79 5.09
C GLN A 162 16.69 -11.96 6.05
N LEU A 163 16.42 -12.61 7.18
CA LEU A 163 17.45 -13.10 8.11
C LEU A 163 18.18 -14.29 7.49
N THR A 164 19.49 -14.25 7.43
CA THR A 164 20.35 -15.32 6.89
C THR A 164 21.19 -16.00 7.95
N GLU A 165 22.17 -15.33 8.53
CA GLU A 165 22.90 -15.81 9.70
C GLU A 165 22.11 -15.52 10.95
N VAL A 166 21.70 -16.56 11.68
CA VAL A 166 20.88 -16.41 12.88
C VAL A 166 21.71 -16.67 14.12
N GLY A 167 22.36 -15.62 14.59
CA GLY A 167 23.17 -15.63 15.78
C GLY A 167 23.24 -14.24 16.43
N SER A 168 23.26 -14.19 17.76
CA SER A 168 23.43 -12.97 18.54
C SER A 168 24.81 -12.96 19.18
N ALA A 169 25.49 -11.82 19.14
CA ALA A 169 26.77 -11.65 19.83
C ALA A 169 26.68 -11.78 21.36
N THR A 170 25.48 -11.63 21.93
CA THR A 170 25.25 -11.63 23.39
C THR A 170 24.54 -12.85 23.93
N LEU A 171 23.85 -13.63 23.08
CA LEU A 171 23.21 -14.86 23.55
C LEU A 171 24.25 -15.97 23.76
N PRO A 172 24.17 -16.73 24.87
CA PRO A 172 25.03 -17.90 25.07
C PRO A 172 24.70 -19.01 24.06
N ALA A 173 25.64 -19.94 23.85
CA ALA A 173 25.55 -20.95 22.80
C ALA A 173 24.26 -21.78 22.83
N GLU A 174 23.81 -22.17 24.02
CA GLU A 174 22.60 -22.97 24.23
C GLU A 174 21.30 -22.22 23.92
N ARG A 175 21.34 -20.87 23.85
CA ARG A 175 20.19 -20.02 23.60
C ARG A 175 20.17 -19.38 22.20
N GLN A 176 21.16 -19.63 21.35
CA GLN A 176 21.23 -19.03 20.02
C GLN A 176 19.99 -19.34 19.15
N ARG A 177 19.39 -20.53 19.33
CA ARG A 177 18.15 -20.91 18.61
C ARG A 177 16.91 -20.10 19.00
N GLU A 178 16.96 -19.37 20.11
CA GLU A 178 15.86 -18.47 20.52
C GLU A 178 15.85 -17.16 19.72
N LEU A 179 16.90 -16.86 18.97
CA LEU A 179 17.06 -15.56 18.31
C LEU A 179 15.90 -15.21 17.39
N TRP A 180 15.42 -16.15 16.58
CA TRP A 180 14.26 -15.95 15.71
C TRP A 180 13.05 -15.38 16.45
N HIS A 181 12.70 -16.03 17.54
CA HIS A 181 11.57 -15.62 18.37
C HIS A 181 11.83 -14.29 19.08
N ARG A 182 13.02 -14.13 19.66
CA ARG A 182 13.41 -12.91 20.37
C ARG A 182 13.48 -11.70 19.44
N TYR A 183 13.91 -11.90 18.20
CA TYR A 183 13.93 -10.86 17.19
C TYR A 183 12.51 -10.33 16.92
N VAL A 184 11.57 -11.22 16.65
CA VAL A 184 10.16 -10.84 16.38
C VAL A 184 9.54 -10.13 17.59
N LEU A 185 9.79 -10.63 18.82
CA LEU A 185 9.37 -9.93 20.03
C LEU A 185 9.99 -8.53 20.15
N GLY A 186 11.24 -8.37 19.69
CA GLY A 186 11.92 -7.07 19.63
C GLY A 186 11.28 -6.11 18.63
N VAL A 187 10.88 -6.60 17.46
CA VAL A 187 10.11 -5.81 16.48
C VAL A 187 8.77 -5.37 17.08
N TYR A 188 8.05 -6.27 17.72
CA TYR A 188 6.78 -5.95 18.37
C TYR A 188 6.94 -4.95 19.52
N ASP A 189 8.02 -5.04 20.32
CA ASP A 189 8.34 -4.06 21.36
C ASP A 189 8.47 -2.65 20.78
N LEU A 190 9.19 -2.49 19.65
CA LEU A 190 9.33 -1.19 18.99
C LEU A 190 8.00 -0.66 18.43
N MET A 191 7.23 -1.52 17.78
CA MET A 191 5.91 -1.15 17.23
C MET A 191 4.92 -0.82 18.36
N ASP A 192 4.99 -1.52 19.48
CA ASP A 192 4.15 -1.24 20.65
C ASP A 192 4.46 0.13 21.24
N ARG A 193 5.74 0.45 21.43
CA ARG A 193 6.19 1.79 21.89
C ARG A 193 5.73 2.87 20.91
N LEU A 194 5.95 2.68 19.62
CA LEU A 194 5.58 3.62 18.56
C LEU A 194 4.09 3.92 18.59
N THR A 195 3.26 2.87 18.59
CA THR A 195 1.79 3.04 18.55
C THR A 195 1.21 3.50 19.89
N THR A 196 1.97 3.40 20.97
CA THR A 196 1.60 3.91 22.31
C THR A 196 1.97 5.39 22.44
N ASP A 197 3.19 5.77 22.07
CA ASP A 197 3.68 7.15 22.19
C ASP A 197 3.08 8.07 21.09
N TYR A 198 2.74 7.50 19.94
CA TYR A 198 2.18 8.23 18.78
C TYR A 198 0.88 7.58 18.26
N PRO A 199 -0.20 7.55 19.05
CA PRO A 199 -1.44 6.85 18.68
C PRO A 199 -2.16 7.44 17.45
N HIS A 200 -1.83 8.67 17.06
CA HIS A 200 -2.35 9.35 15.88
C HIS A 200 -1.65 8.95 14.58
N ILE A 201 -0.47 8.33 14.66
CA ILE A 201 0.28 7.92 13.47
C ILE A 201 -0.34 6.67 12.86
N LEU A 202 -0.62 6.72 11.57
CA LEU A 202 -0.97 5.56 10.77
C LEU A 202 0.31 4.78 10.45
N LEU A 203 0.44 3.58 10.98
CA LEU A 203 1.56 2.68 10.69
C LEU A 203 1.18 1.73 9.55
N GLU A 204 1.96 1.75 8.46
CA GLU A 204 1.92 0.76 7.38
C GLU A 204 3.18 -0.09 7.44
N ASN A 205 3.04 -1.41 7.38
CA ASN A 205 4.18 -2.32 7.20
C ASN A 205 4.44 -2.61 5.73
N CYS A 206 5.72 -2.72 5.40
CA CYS A 206 6.25 -3.23 4.15
C CYS A 206 7.38 -4.22 4.44
N SER A 207 7.62 -5.16 3.57
CA SER A 207 8.77 -6.07 3.65
C SER A 207 9.14 -6.54 2.25
N GLY A 208 9.68 -5.62 1.43
CA GLY A 208 9.76 -5.84 0.00
C GLY A 208 8.38 -6.21 -0.56
N GLY A 209 7.38 -5.39 -0.26
CA GLY A 209 5.97 -5.73 -0.40
C GLY A 209 5.41 -6.50 0.78
N GLY A 210 4.65 -7.56 0.53
CA GLY A 210 3.84 -8.28 1.51
C GLY A 210 4.51 -9.49 2.20
N ALA A 211 5.84 -9.59 2.24
CA ALA A 211 6.50 -10.77 2.81
C ALA A 211 6.18 -11.03 4.30
N ARG A 212 5.74 -10.00 5.03
CA ARG A 212 5.25 -10.11 6.41
C ARG A 212 3.79 -9.69 6.56
N PHE A 213 2.96 -9.99 5.58
CA PHE A 213 1.52 -9.77 5.71
C PHE A 213 0.94 -10.86 6.61
N ASP A 214 0.93 -10.63 7.91
CA ASP A 214 0.54 -11.59 8.94
C ASP A 214 -0.27 -10.92 10.08
N PRO A 215 -1.01 -11.70 10.90
CA PRO A 215 -1.84 -11.17 11.98
C PRO A 215 -1.07 -10.44 13.08
N GLY A 216 0.20 -10.80 13.31
CA GLY A 216 1.04 -10.12 14.30
C GLY A 216 1.38 -8.71 13.86
N MET A 217 1.77 -8.53 12.59
CA MET A 217 1.98 -7.20 12.01
C MET A 217 0.68 -6.39 11.95
N LEU A 218 -0.44 -7.00 11.57
CA LEU A 218 -1.75 -6.33 11.56
C LEU A 218 -2.25 -5.89 12.93
N TYR A 219 -1.74 -6.45 14.01
CA TYR A 219 -2.07 -5.99 15.36
C TYR A 219 -1.59 -4.54 15.60
N TYR A 220 -0.44 -4.17 15.05
CA TYR A 220 0.16 -2.84 15.18
C TYR A 220 -0.17 -1.93 13.99
N SER A 221 -0.23 -2.49 12.79
CA SER A 221 -0.35 -1.78 11.52
C SER A 221 -1.69 -2.10 10.87
N PRO A 222 -2.64 -1.16 10.84
CA PRO A 222 -3.97 -1.43 10.28
C PRO A 222 -3.97 -1.63 8.76
N GLN A 223 -2.82 -1.46 8.11
CA GLN A 223 -2.60 -1.74 6.69
C GLN A 223 -1.17 -2.23 6.44
N ILE A 224 -1.00 -3.00 5.37
CA ILE A 224 0.28 -3.53 4.91
C ILE A 224 0.37 -3.34 3.40
N TRP A 225 1.52 -2.89 2.91
CA TRP A 225 1.84 -2.84 1.49
C TRP A 225 1.95 -4.27 0.96
N CYS A 226 1.05 -4.68 0.06
CA CYS A 226 0.94 -6.09 -0.29
C CYS A 226 1.90 -6.52 -1.40
N SER A 227 2.44 -5.59 -2.19
CA SER A 227 3.46 -5.88 -3.21
C SER A 227 4.06 -4.60 -3.77
N ASP A 228 5.37 -4.62 -4.05
CA ASP A 228 6.07 -3.57 -4.79
C ASP A 228 5.76 -3.62 -6.30
N ASP A 229 5.12 -4.69 -6.78
CA ASP A 229 4.53 -4.69 -8.11
C ASP A 229 3.22 -3.91 -8.09
N THR A 230 3.25 -2.70 -8.64
CA THR A 230 2.12 -1.77 -8.70
C THR A 230 1.35 -1.86 -10.01
N ASP A 231 1.75 -2.72 -10.94
CA ASP A 231 0.99 -2.94 -12.17
C ASP A 231 -0.42 -3.43 -11.86
N ALA A 232 -1.44 -2.70 -12.32
CA ALA A 232 -2.84 -3.00 -11.98
C ALA A 232 -3.28 -4.40 -12.40
N ILE A 233 -2.72 -4.95 -13.48
CA ILE A 233 -3.10 -6.28 -13.98
C ILE A 233 -2.45 -7.39 -13.15
N GLU A 234 -1.19 -7.23 -12.73
CA GLU A 234 -0.56 -8.16 -11.78
C GLU A 234 -1.23 -8.06 -10.39
N ARG A 235 -1.65 -6.86 -9.99
CA ARG A 235 -2.40 -6.63 -8.74
C ARG A 235 -3.70 -7.39 -8.66
N LEU A 236 -4.34 -7.75 -9.78
CA LEU A 236 -5.52 -8.62 -9.75
C LEU A 236 -5.22 -9.94 -9.05
N LYS A 237 -4.10 -10.61 -9.40
CA LYS A 237 -3.67 -11.86 -8.75
C LYS A 237 -3.20 -11.65 -7.32
N ILE A 238 -2.39 -10.61 -7.11
CA ILE A 238 -1.79 -10.30 -5.81
C ILE A 238 -2.89 -10.00 -4.78
N GLN A 239 -3.82 -9.10 -5.11
CA GLN A 239 -4.91 -8.71 -4.22
C GLN A 239 -5.92 -9.85 -4.01
N HIS A 240 -6.23 -10.63 -5.07
CA HIS A 240 -7.04 -11.83 -4.95
C HIS A 240 -6.42 -12.81 -3.95
N GLY A 241 -5.14 -13.17 -4.13
CA GLY A 241 -4.42 -14.08 -3.24
C GLY A 241 -4.36 -13.58 -1.80
N THR A 242 -4.02 -12.31 -1.60
CA THR A 242 -3.97 -11.67 -0.27
C THR A 242 -5.34 -11.70 0.41
N SER A 243 -6.41 -11.42 -0.35
CA SER A 243 -7.78 -11.40 0.17
C SER A 243 -8.33 -12.76 0.62
N MET A 244 -7.64 -13.87 0.27
CA MET A 244 -8.02 -15.19 0.77
C MET A 244 -7.80 -15.35 2.28
N CYS A 245 -6.82 -14.60 2.83
CA CYS A 245 -6.44 -14.68 4.24
C CYS A 245 -6.73 -13.39 5.01
N TYR A 246 -6.72 -12.23 4.34
CA TYR A 246 -6.76 -10.92 4.96
C TYR A 246 -7.82 -10.01 4.34
N PRO A 247 -8.41 -9.08 5.12
CA PRO A 247 -9.42 -8.16 4.59
C PRO A 247 -8.82 -7.17 3.60
N CYS A 248 -9.59 -6.82 2.57
CA CYS A 248 -9.18 -5.82 1.57
C CYS A 248 -8.85 -4.47 2.20
N SER A 249 -9.52 -4.10 3.29
CA SER A 249 -9.25 -2.85 4.04
C SER A 249 -7.86 -2.78 4.69
N ALA A 250 -7.11 -3.87 4.72
CA ALA A 250 -5.75 -3.91 5.23
C ALA A 250 -4.68 -3.90 4.12
N MET A 251 -5.08 -3.95 2.85
CA MET A 251 -4.16 -4.01 1.71
C MET A 251 -3.82 -2.62 1.19
N GLY A 252 -2.55 -2.23 1.21
CA GLY A 252 -2.06 -1.05 0.50
C GLY A 252 -2.21 -1.23 -1.01
N ALA A 253 -2.88 -0.30 -1.69
CA ALA A 253 -3.09 -0.35 -3.12
C ALA A 253 -3.06 1.07 -3.71
N HIS A 254 -2.17 1.30 -4.69
CA HIS A 254 -1.96 2.61 -5.29
C HIS A 254 -2.11 2.57 -6.81
N VAL A 255 -2.52 3.69 -7.37
CA VAL A 255 -2.50 3.97 -8.81
C VAL A 255 -1.07 4.34 -9.19
N SER A 256 -0.41 3.49 -9.98
CA SER A 256 0.95 3.73 -10.48
C SER A 256 0.96 4.49 -11.80
N ASP A 257 2.14 4.96 -12.22
CA ASP A 257 2.36 5.57 -13.53
C ASP A 257 2.37 4.53 -14.66
N CYS A 258 2.34 4.99 -15.91
CA CYS A 258 2.47 4.19 -17.13
C CYS A 258 3.50 4.80 -18.09
N PRO A 259 4.30 3.94 -18.78
CA PRO A 259 4.35 2.49 -18.62
C PRO A 259 4.80 2.08 -17.19
N ASN A 260 4.22 1.00 -16.64
CA ASN A 260 4.59 0.54 -15.30
C ASN A 260 6.09 0.22 -15.23
N HIS A 261 6.75 0.65 -14.16
CA HIS A 261 8.21 0.58 -14.03
C HIS A 261 8.75 -0.85 -13.92
N THR A 262 7.94 -1.80 -13.45
CA THR A 262 8.35 -3.20 -13.27
C THR A 262 8.13 -4.02 -14.54
N VAL A 263 6.94 -3.93 -15.14
CA VAL A 263 6.53 -4.81 -16.25
C VAL A 263 6.41 -4.11 -17.59
N GLY A 264 6.54 -2.78 -17.65
CA GLY A 264 6.45 -1.99 -18.89
C GLY A 264 5.06 -1.93 -19.51
N ARG A 265 4.01 -2.32 -18.79
CA ARG A 265 2.62 -2.35 -19.29
C ARG A 265 1.99 -0.97 -19.24
N ASN A 266 1.17 -0.67 -20.25
CA ASN A 266 0.29 0.49 -20.26
C ASN A 266 -1.14 0.04 -19.95
N THR A 267 -1.65 0.44 -18.80
CA THR A 267 -3.02 0.17 -18.36
C THR A 267 -3.79 1.48 -18.26
N PRO A 268 -5.02 1.58 -18.79
CA PRO A 268 -5.82 2.81 -18.71
C PRO A 268 -5.93 3.33 -17.26
N PHE A 269 -5.88 4.65 -17.10
CA PHE A 269 -5.90 5.30 -15.79
C PHE A 269 -7.13 4.90 -14.96
N LYS A 270 -8.29 4.82 -15.61
CA LYS A 270 -9.53 4.33 -15.03
C LYS A 270 -9.38 2.93 -14.42
N THR A 271 -8.78 2.00 -15.15
CA THR A 271 -8.60 0.61 -14.66
C THR A 271 -7.61 0.54 -13.50
N ARG A 272 -6.53 1.33 -13.55
CA ARG A 272 -5.59 1.46 -12.42
C ARG A 272 -6.32 1.93 -11.15
N GLY A 273 -7.22 2.90 -11.29
CA GLY A 273 -8.07 3.39 -10.20
C GLY A 273 -9.02 2.32 -9.64
N HIS A 274 -9.77 1.63 -10.52
CA HIS A 274 -10.70 0.59 -10.09
C HIS A 274 -9.99 -0.52 -9.29
N VAL A 275 -8.84 -1.01 -9.79
CA VAL A 275 -8.08 -2.06 -9.08
C VAL A 275 -7.54 -1.56 -7.73
N ALA A 276 -7.10 -0.30 -7.65
CA ALA A 276 -6.59 0.27 -6.40
C ALA A 276 -7.70 0.53 -5.35
N MET A 277 -8.94 0.79 -5.77
CA MET A 277 -10.06 1.06 -4.85
C MET A 277 -10.43 -0.10 -3.94
N VAL A 278 -10.03 -1.32 -4.27
CA VAL A 278 -10.25 -2.52 -3.44
C VAL A 278 -9.49 -2.46 -2.11
N GLY A 279 -8.39 -1.70 -2.06
CA GLY A 279 -7.54 -1.57 -0.88
C GLY A 279 -7.61 -0.21 -0.19
N THR A 280 -6.51 0.16 0.47
CA THR A 280 -6.28 1.51 1.00
C THR A 280 -5.72 2.37 -0.11
N PHE A 281 -6.57 3.18 -0.69
CA PHE A 281 -6.34 3.87 -1.96
C PHE A 281 -5.28 4.98 -1.86
N GLY A 282 -4.46 5.10 -2.89
CA GLY A 282 -3.46 6.15 -3.03
C GLY A 282 -2.84 6.18 -4.43
N TYR A 283 -1.80 6.99 -4.58
CA TYR A 283 -1.08 7.20 -5.83
C TYR A 283 0.42 6.95 -5.63
N GLU A 284 1.03 6.30 -6.62
CA GLU A 284 2.46 6.01 -6.71
C GLU A 284 2.99 6.51 -8.05
N LEU A 285 3.04 7.84 -8.23
CA LEU A 285 3.37 8.49 -9.51
C LEU A 285 3.77 9.95 -9.31
N ASP A 286 4.41 10.55 -10.33
CA ASP A 286 4.66 11.99 -10.37
C ASP A 286 3.46 12.73 -10.97
N VAL A 287 2.59 13.22 -10.11
CA VAL A 287 1.38 13.95 -10.52
C VAL A 287 1.68 15.22 -11.35
N THR A 288 2.91 15.73 -11.34
CA THR A 288 3.34 16.87 -12.14
C THR A 288 3.69 16.49 -13.60
N ARG A 289 3.82 15.17 -13.90
CA ARG A 289 4.32 14.67 -15.19
C ARG A 289 3.35 13.77 -15.94
N ILE A 290 2.36 13.20 -15.26
CA ILE A 290 1.35 12.35 -15.93
C ILE A 290 0.59 13.14 -16.99
N PRO A 291 -0.01 12.47 -18.01
CA PRO A 291 -0.87 13.11 -18.99
C PRO A 291 -1.97 13.98 -18.36
N GLN A 292 -2.30 15.09 -19.00
CA GLN A 292 -3.29 16.02 -18.45
C GLN A 292 -4.67 15.37 -18.25
N GLU A 293 -5.10 14.48 -19.16
CA GLU A 293 -6.36 13.73 -19.04
C GLU A 293 -6.39 12.81 -17.82
N ASP A 294 -5.26 12.17 -17.49
CA ASP A 294 -5.13 11.34 -16.31
C ASP A 294 -5.21 12.22 -15.04
N ARG A 295 -4.50 13.35 -15.05
CA ARG A 295 -4.54 14.32 -13.94
C ARG A 295 -5.94 14.85 -13.69
N ASP A 296 -6.65 15.23 -14.75
CA ASP A 296 -8.02 15.76 -14.68
C ASP A 296 -9.02 14.71 -14.18
N SER A 297 -8.68 13.41 -14.29
CA SER A 297 -9.50 12.30 -13.81
C SER A 297 -9.32 12.00 -12.33
N ILE A 298 -8.25 12.47 -11.67
CA ILE A 298 -7.96 12.19 -10.25
C ILE A 298 -9.10 12.60 -9.31
N PRO A 299 -9.69 13.80 -9.40
CA PRO A 299 -10.78 14.18 -8.52
C PRO A 299 -11.99 13.24 -8.61
N ALA A 300 -12.33 12.80 -9.82
CA ALA A 300 -13.43 11.85 -10.02
C ALA A 300 -13.12 10.46 -9.44
N GLN A 301 -11.88 9.97 -9.57
CA GLN A 301 -11.45 8.73 -8.91
C GLN A 301 -11.52 8.82 -7.39
N ILE A 302 -11.14 9.97 -6.82
CA ILE A 302 -11.22 10.22 -5.38
C ILE A 302 -12.67 10.24 -4.90
N GLU A 303 -13.57 10.87 -5.66
CA GLU A 303 -15.00 10.88 -5.36
C GLU A 303 -15.57 9.46 -5.38
N GLU A 304 -15.25 8.67 -6.41
CA GLU A 304 -15.68 7.28 -6.56
C GLU A 304 -15.14 6.41 -5.41
N PHE A 305 -13.86 6.53 -5.06
CA PHE A 305 -13.30 5.86 -3.89
C PHE A 305 -14.02 6.24 -2.59
N ASN A 306 -14.27 7.54 -2.36
CA ASN A 306 -14.97 7.99 -1.16
C ASN A 306 -16.39 7.47 -1.08
N LYS A 307 -17.08 7.36 -2.21
CA LYS A 307 -18.43 6.80 -2.32
C LYS A 307 -18.46 5.33 -1.88
N PHE A 308 -17.52 4.51 -2.34
CA PHE A 308 -17.54 3.06 -2.15
C PHE A 308 -16.67 2.54 -1.00
N ASN A 309 -15.75 3.35 -0.47
CA ASN A 309 -14.80 2.91 0.54
C ASN A 309 -15.46 2.29 1.78
N LYS A 310 -16.60 2.81 2.25
CA LYS A 310 -17.30 2.23 3.39
C LYS A 310 -17.77 0.81 3.07
N LEU A 311 -18.34 0.60 1.89
CA LEU A 311 -18.84 -0.70 1.44
C LEU A 311 -17.67 -1.70 1.31
N VAL A 312 -16.56 -1.29 0.68
CA VAL A 312 -15.34 -2.12 0.56
C VAL A 312 -14.78 -2.52 1.93
N ARG A 313 -14.77 -1.61 2.91
CA ARG A 313 -14.23 -1.89 4.25
C ARG A 313 -15.13 -2.77 5.13
N THR A 314 -16.44 -2.69 4.96
CA THR A 314 -17.41 -3.27 5.92
C THR A 314 -18.34 -4.30 5.29
N GLY A 315 -18.45 -4.35 3.98
CA GLY A 315 -19.30 -5.30 3.25
C GLY A 315 -18.77 -6.73 3.25
N ASP A 316 -19.57 -7.63 2.75
CA ASP A 316 -19.16 -9.01 2.44
C ASP A 316 -18.46 -9.00 1.09
N HIS A 317 -17.24 -9.50 1.03
CA HIS A 317 -16.43 -9.57 -0.18
C HIS A 317 -16.60 -10.93 -0.87
N TYR A 318 -16.97 -10.90 -2.14
CA TYR A 318 -17.09 -12.10 -3.00
C TYR A 318 -16.11 -12.00 -4.17
N ARG A 319 -15.18 -12.94 -4.24
CA ARG A 319 -14.34 -13.17 -5.42
C ARG A 319 -15.17 -13.93 -6.45
N ILE A 320 -15.36 -13.35 -7.61
CA ILE A 320 -16.22 -13.88 -8.68
C ILE A 320 -15.38 -14.37 -9.85
N GLY A 321 -14.36 -13.60 -10.24
CA GLY A 321 -13.37 -13.98 -11.22
C GLY A 321 -12.36 -14.98 -10.68
N HIS A 322 -11.64 -15.63 -11.58
CA HIS A 322 -10.66 -16.68 -11.28
C HIS A 322 -9.39 -16.46 -12.10
N MET A 323 -8.64 -15.38 -11.82
CA MET A 323 -7.40 -15.03 -12.51
C MET A 323 -6.36 -16.16 -12.55
N PHE A 324 -6.44 -17.14 -11.67
CA PHE A 324 -5.56 -18.32 -11.67
C PHE A 324 -6.04 -19.42 -12.64
N GLU A 325 -7.31 -19.40 -13.07
CA GLU A 325 -7.89 -20.36 -13.99
C GLU A 325 -8.10 -19.78 -15.39
N ASP A 326 -8.65 -18.57 -15.47
CA ASP A 326 -8.82 -17.79 -16.71
C ASP A 326 -8.25 -16.40 -16.53
N ASN A 327 -7.03 -16.18 -17.05
CA ASN A 327 -6.30 -14.92 -16.95
C ASN A 327 -6.79 -13.85 -17.93
N THR A 328 -7.94 -14.03 -18.56
CA THR A 328 -8.48 -13.04 -19.52
C THR A 328 -9.39 -12.01 -18.87
N TRP A 329 -9.82 -12.24 -17.65
CA TRP A 329 -10.69 -11.33 -16.89
C TRP A 329 -10.65 -11.63 -15.38
N ASP A 330 -11.04 -10.63 -14.60
CA ASP A 330 -11.33 -10.81 -13.16
C ASP A 330 -12.57 -10.01 -12.76
N ALA A 331 -13.20 -10.41 -11.64
CA ALA A 331 -14.30 -9.68 -11.06
C ALA A 331 -14.46 -9.99 -9.58
N TRP A 332 -14.94 -9.00 -8.84
CA TRP A 332 -15.25 -9.11 -7.42
C TRP A 332 -16.48 -8.27 -7.09
N GLU A 333 -17.06 -8.53 -5.93
CA GLU A 333 -18.27 -7.88 -5.46
C GLU A 333 -18.17 -7.62 -3.96
N PHE A 334 -18.65 -6.47 -3.53
CA PHE A 334 -18.85 -6.13 -2.13
C PHE A 334 -20.34 -5.90 -1.88
N VAL A 335 -20.91 -6.57 -0.89
CA VAL A 335 -22.32 -6.48 -0.55
C VAL A 335 -22.47 -5.94 0.86
N ALA A 336 -23.31 -4.92 1.06
CA ALA A 336 -23.60 -4.39 2.39
C ALA A 336 -24.17 -5.47 3.31
N LYS A 337 -23.87 -5.41 4.61
CA LYS A 337 -24.32 -6.42 5.59
C LYS A 337 -25.86 -6.54 5.66
N ASP A 338 -26.56 -5.45 5.45
CA ASP A 338 -28.03 -5.37 5.40
C ASP A 338 -28.62 -5.63 4.00
N LYS A 339 -27.76 -5.97 3.02
CA LYS A 339 -28.12 -6.21 1.62
C LYS A 339 -28.74 -5.01 0.89
N SER A 340 -28.56 -3.78 1.42
CA SER A 340 -29.09 -2.56 0.84
C SER A 340 -28.44 -2.16 -0.46
N GLU A 341 -27.18 -2.51 -0.65
CA GLU A 341 -26.38 -2.18 -1.84
C GLU A 341 -25.31 -3.22 -2.13
N ALA A 342 -24.87 -3.26 -3.38
CA ALA A 342 -23.74 -4.08 -3.83
C ALA A 342 -22.91 -3.34 -4.87
N LEU A 343 -21.60 -3.37 -4.73
CA LEU A 343 -20.62 -2.88 -5.69
C LEU A 343 -20.03 -4.07 -6.43
N PHE A 344 -20.20 -4.11 -7.74
CA PHE A 344 -19.60 -5.11 -8.61
C PHE A 344 -18.53 -4.45 -9.49
N GLU A 345 -17.35 -5.04 -9.51
CA GLU A 345 -16.23 -4.58 -10.33
C GLU A 345 -15.78 -5.70 -11.27
N PHE A 346 -15.49 -5.30 -12.51
CA PHE A 346 -15.04 -6.19 -13.57
C PHE A 346 -13.84 -5.59 -14.29
N VAL A 347 -12.83 -6.42 -14.55
CA VAL A 347 -11.65 -6.07 -15.35
C VAL A 347 -11.51 -7.07 -16.49
N GLN A 348 -11.54 -6.59 -17.74
CA GLN A 348 -11.15 -7.35 -18.90
C GLN A 348 -9.65 -7.21 -19.12
N VAL A 349 -8.91 -8.31 -18.94
CA VAL A 349 -7.45 -8.35 -19.13
C VAL A 349 -7.10 -8.51 -20.59
N LEU A 350 -7.83 -9.36 -21.32
CA LEU A 350 -7.58 -9.64 -22.73
C LEU A 350 -8.88 -9.59 -23.53
N GLY A 351 -8.96 -8.68 -24.48
CA GLY A 351 -10.04 -8.60 -25.45
C GLY A 351 -9.82 -9.61 -26.58
N ARG A 352 -10.84 -10.42 -26.88
CA ARG A 352 -10.78 -11.41 -27.98
C ARG A 352 -11.75 -11.05 -29.09
N PRO A 353 -11.43 -11.33 -30.37
CA PRO A 353 -12.37 -11.19 -31.46
C PRO A 353 -13.50 -12.20 -31.30
N ASN A 354 -14.70 -11.80 -31.68
CA ASN A 354 -15.90 -12.68 -31.67
C ASN A 354 -16.22 -13.31 -30.29
N GLU A 355 -15.69 -12.74 -29.20
CA GLU A 355 -16.06 -13.17 -27.85
C GLU A 355 -17.56 -12.90 -27.62
N ARG A 356 -18.27 -13.92 -27.18
CA ARG A 356 -19.69 -13.78 -26.81
C ARG A 356 -19.79 -12.94 -25.53
N SER A 357 -20.95 -12.32 -25.35
CA SER A 357 -21.27 -11.66 -24.08
C SER A 357 -21.09 -12.62 -22.91
N ARG A 358 -20.43 -12.15 -21.85
CA ARG A 358 -20.18 -12.92 -20.65
C ARG A 358 -21.30 -12.69 -19.62
N ARG A 359 -21.89 -13.76 -19.15
CA ARG A 359 -22.84 -13.68 -18.04
C ARG A 359 -22.16 -14.00 -16.72
N ILE A 360 -22.23 -13.04 -15.79
CA ILE A 360 -21.62 -13.15 -14.47
C ILE A 360 -22.72 -13.14 -13.41
N LYS A 361 -22.71 -14.13 -12.54
CA LYS A 361 -23.65 -14.26 -11.44
C LYS A 361 -23.15 -13.51 -10.23
N LEU A 362 -23.95 -12.59 -9.71
CA LEU A 362 -23.70 -11.91 -8.45
C LEU A 362 -23.91 -12.85 -7.27
N LYS A 363 -23.48 -12.44 -6.10
CA LYS A 363 -23.55 -13.23 -4.87
C LYS A 363 -24.07 -12.38 -3.70
N GLY A 364 -24.55 -13.05 -2.66
CA GLY A 364 -24.84 -12.41 -1.37
C GLY A 364 -26.02 -11.46 -1.32
N LEU A 365 -26.77 -11.27 -2.41
CA LEU A 365 -27.97 -10.44 -2.45
C LEU A 365 -29.16 -11.12 -1.76
N GLU A 366 -30.20 -10.34 -1.45
CA GLU A 366 -31.49 -10.88 -0.97
C GLU A 366 -32.34 -11.35 -2.16
N ALA A 367 -32.65 -12.63 -2.21
CA ALA A 367 -33.26 -13.27 -3.38
C ALA A 367 -34.63 -12.65 -3.78
N ASP A 368 -35.46 -12.35 -2.79
CA ASP A 368 -36.83 -11.85 -2.98
C ASP A 368 -36.92 -10.32 -3.08
N ALA A 369 -35.79 -9.62 -2.86
CA ALA A 369 -35.74 -8.18 -3.03
C ALA A 369 -35.46 -7.79 -4.49
N TYR A 370 -35.86 -6.57 -4.86
CA TYR A 370 -35.51 -5.99 -6.14
C TYR A 370 -34.36 -5.00 -6.00
N TYR A 371 -33.49 -4.98 -7.01
CA TYR A 371 -32.35 -4.06 -7.13
C TYR A 371 -32.40 -3.36 -8.48
N TYR A 372 -31.83 -2.19 -8.54
CA TYR A 372 -31.55 -1.48 -9.80
C TYR A 372 -30.07 -1.11 -9.86
N GLU A 373 -29.50 -1.07 -11.05
CA GLU A 373 -28.18 -0.48 -11.27
C GLU A 373 -28.33 1.05 -11.26
N GLU A 374 -27.45 1.76 -10.57
CA GLU A 374 -27.58 3.19 -10.25
C GLU A 374 -27.84 4.07 -11.49
N ASN A 375 -27.21 3.74 -12.62
CA ASN A 375 -27.39 4.47 -13.90
C ASN A 375 -28.64 4.02 -14.70
N GLU A 376 -29.34 2.97 -14.23
CA GLU A 376 -30.54 2.42 -14.87
C GLU A 376 -31.68 2.23 -13.83
N PRO A 377 -32.13 3.29 -13.12
CA PRO A 377 -33.04 3.17 -11.96
C PRO A 377 -34.43 2.60 -12.30
N ASP A 378 -34.83 2.69 -13.56
CA ASP A 378 -36.10 2.15 -14.04
C ASP A 378 -36.08 0.62 -14.25
N LYS A 379 -34.90 0.02 -14.35
CA LYS A 379 -34.72 -1.43 -14.56
C LYS A 379 -34.55 -2.16 -13.24
N LYS A 380 -35.64 -2.65 -12.68
CA LYS A 380 -35.64 -3.42 -11.45
C LYS A 380 -35.49 -4.92 -11.75
N ILE A 381 -34.48 -5.53 -11.12
CA ILE A 381 -34.15 -6.95 -11.28
C ILE A 381 -34.16 -7.60 -9.89
N SER A 382 -34.79 -8.76 -9.75
CA SER A 382 -34.78 -9.48 -8.46
C SER A 382 -33.38 -9.97 -8.11
N GLY A 383 -33.05 -9.99 -6.81
CA GLY A 383 -31.80 -10.56 -6.34
C GLY A 383 -31.59 -12.00 -6.79
N ALA A 384 -32.69 -12.80 -6.82
CA ALA A 384 -32.64 -14.16 -7.37
C ALA A 384 -32.20 -14.17 -8.84
N ALA A 385 -32.70 -13.25 -9.68
CA ALA A 385 -32.30 -13.16 -11.08
C ALA A 385 -30.82 -12.74 -11.22
N LEU A 386 -30.36 -11.76 -10.46
CA LEU A 386 -28.95 -11.33 -10.42
C LEU A 386 -28.01 -12.47 -10.01
N MET A 387 -28.40 -13.27 -9.02
CA MET A 387 -27.59 -14.38 -8.52
C MET A 387 -27.64 -15.66 -9.37
N ASN A 388 -28.77 -15.93 -10.07
CA ASN A 388 -28.92 -17.19 -10.81
C ASN A 388 -28.80 -17.03 -12.33
N ALA A 389 -29.39 -15.98 -12.91
CA ALA A 389 -29.24 -15.66 -14.33
C ALA A 389 -28.04 -14.75 -14.61
N GLY A 390 -27.67 -13.93 -13.63
CA GLY A 390 -26.51 -13.03 -13.72
C GLY A 390 -26.75 -11.81 -14.60
N ILE A 391 -25.73 -10.94 -14.59
CA ILE A 391 -25.65 -9.74 -15.44
C ILE A 391 -24.89 -10.06 -16.72
N ASN A 392 -25.21 -9.37 -17.80
CA ASN A 392 -24.51 -9.52 -19.06
C ASN A 392 -23.42 -8.45 -19.20
N ILE A 393 -22.17 -8.85 -19.08
CA ILE A 393 -21.04 -8.00 -19.39
C ILE A 393 -20.79 -8.10 -20.91
N ALA A 394 -21.47 -7.24 -21.65
CA ALA A 394 -21.38 -7.21 -23.11
C ALA A 394 -20.18 -6.36 -23.56
N LYS A 395 -19.56 -6.75 -24.68
CA LYS A 395 -18.80 -5.82 -25.50
C LYS A 395 -19.79 -4.78 -26.04
N MET A 396 -19.69 -3.57 -25.58
CA MET A 396 -20.52 -2.49 -26.11
C MET A 396 -19.81 -1.86 -27.33
N TRP A 397 -20.45 -1.93 -28.47
CA TRP A 397 -19.97 -1.35 -29.72
C TRP A 397 -20.02 0.19 -29.73
N ASN A 398 -20.61 0.81 -28.70
CA ASN A 398 -21.00 2.23 -28.69
C ASN A 398 -20.30 3.07 -27.60
N GLY A 399 -19.04 2.83 -27.32
CA GLY A 399 -18.23 3.78 -26.53
C GLY A 399 -18.26 3.63 -25.01
N ASP A 400 -19.27 2.98 -24.41
CA ASP A 400 -19.35 2.75 -22.94
C ASP A 400 -18.83 1.39 -22.53
N GLY A 401 -18.17 0.67 -23.41
CA GLY A 401 -17.93 -0.75 -23.24
C GLY A 401 -16.50 -1.11 -22.93
N LEU A 402 -16.40 -2.35 -22.55
CA LEU A 402 -15.17 -3.10 -22.42
C LEU A 402 -14.61 -3.38 -23.81
N TYR A 403 -13.91 -2.42 -24.40
CA TYR A 403 -13.29 -2.54 -25.71
C TYR A 403 -11.78 -2.54 -25.59
N GLY A 404 -11.15 -3.61 -26.07
CA GLY A 404 -9.69 -3.77 -25.99
C GLY A 404 -9.23 -4.45 -24.72
N ASP A 405 -7.92 -4.43 -24.49
CA ASP A 405 -7.29 -4.99 -23.32
C ASP A 405 -7.32 -4.02 -22.15
N PHE A 406 -7.21 -4.57 -20.94
CA PHE A 406 -7.05 -3.84 -19.68
C PHE A 406 -8.14 -2.81 -19.38
N CYS A 407 -9.37 -3.04 -19.83
CA CYS A 407 -10.49 -2.16 -19.53
C CYS A 407 -11.32 -2.68 -18.35
N SER A 408 -11.98 -1.76 -17.64
CA SER A 408 -12.72 -2.09 -16.44
C SER A 408 -14.09 -1.41 -16.37
N LYS A 409 -14.98 -1.98 -15.57
CA LYS A 409 -16.31 -1.46 -15.31
C LYS A 409 -16.72 -1.68 -13.86
N ILE A 410 -17.34 -0.66 -13.27
CA ILE A 410 -18.01 -0.72 -11.97
C ILE A 410 -19.52 -0.65 -12.21
N LEU A 411 -20.28 -1.45 -11.46
CA LEU A 411 -21.74 -1.40 -11.40
C LEU A 411 -22.17 -1.34 -9.92
N HIS A 412 -23.02 -0.38 -9.62
CA HIS A 412 -23.55 -0.19 -8.27
C HIS A 412 -25.03 -0.56 -8.24
N PHE A 413 -25.37 -1.61 -7.49
CA PHE A 413 -26.73 -2.07 -7.33
C PHE A 413 -27.30 -1.59 -6.01
N ILE A 414 -28.49 -1.01 -6.07
CA ILE A 414 -29.21 -0.44 -4.93
C ILE A 414 -30.53 -1.18 -4.77
N LYS A 415 -30.83 -1.60 -3.54
CA LYS A 415 -32.10 -2.25 -3.20
C LYS A 415 -33.24 -1.22 -3.25
N VAL A 416 -34.38 -1.63 -3.84
CA VAL A 416 -35.59 -0.81 -3.94
C VAL A 416 -36.29 -0.66 -2.62
#